data_d0d6b58bda900e0f5f200e07f6574212
#
_entry.id   d0d6b58bda900e0f5f200e07f6574212
#
_cell.length_a   1.000
_cell.length_b   1.000
_cell.length_c   1.000
_cell.angle_alpha   90.00
_cell.angle_beta   90.00
_cell.angle_gamma   90.00
#
_symmetry.space_group_name_H-M   'P 1'
#
loop_
_entity.id
_entity.type
_entity.pdbx_description
1 polymer ?
#
loop_
_entity_poly.entity_id
_entity_poly.type
_entity_poly.pdbx_seq_one_letter_code
_entity_poly.pdbx_strand_id
1 'polypeptide(L)'
;MCGIIGILGNPDSQVAACIYDGMIVLQHRGQDAAGIVTSDSDNISHRRANGLVRDVFRSKHMSKLTGSMGIGHVRYPTAGSGSASEAQPFYTNTPFGVSLAHNGNLNNTTDIINSLLEYDHRRINTSSDSEALLNLFSAEIQRSVNGRPGGMEALTEDDIFRAVERTHLRAEGSYSVVTMITGWGLVAFRDPNGIRPLFMGKNEVDGFTERLFASESVTCSALGFETDRDVSPGEAVIAKMDGSFSSKVCHAEPVHTPCIFEHVYFARPDSTIDGISVHGARLRMGAALARRALKERPEHGIDAVIPVPDSGRIAAMEMASEMGVPFREGFVKNRYIGRTFIMPGQSIRKDSVKKKLNTIEEEFSGKTVMIVDDSIVRGNTSQRIVEMAKEAGAKQVYFASSAPPIIHPNVYGIDMPARDEYVAHDRTIDEIREAIGADWLIYQELPDLIEACLMTGDHNLVNFDCSCFNGVYVTGGITEEYLARIEGARSDAAKRESSAEHADAAE
;
A
#
# COMPACT_ATOMS: atom_id res chain seq x y z
N MET A 1 -3.54 -1.95 2.10
CA MET A 1 -2.21 -1.27 1.90
C MET A 1 -2.19 -0.03 2.74
N CYS A 2 -1.06 0.28 3.36
CA CYS A 2 -0.91 1.42 4.26
C CYS A 2 0.04 2.46 3.67
N GLY A 3 0.03 3.69 4.23
CA GLY A 3 1.04 4.71 3.97
C GLY A 3 1.75 5.06 5.26
N ILE A 4 3.08 5.11 5.22
CA ILE A 4 3.93 5.46 6.34
C ILE A 4 4.77 6.69 5.99
N ILE A 5 5.08 7.48 7.01
CA ILE A 5 5.98 8.62 6.92
C ILE A 5 6.76 8.77 8.21
N GLY A 6 8.02 9.18 8.13
CA GLY A 6 8.84 9.60 9.25
C GLY A 6 9.65 10.82 8.89
N ILE A 7 9.77 11.77 9.80
CA ILE A 7 10.54 13.00 9.61
C ILE A 7 11.42 13.24 10.83
N LEU A 8 12.70 13.45 10.54
CA LEU A 8 13.66 14.06 11.45
C LEU A 8 13.97 15.45 10.93
N GLY A 9 13.49 16.47 11.65
CA GLY A 9 13.72 17.87 11.34
C GLY A 9 14.88 18.45 12.15
N ASN A 10 15.20 19.71 11.85
CA ASN A 10 16.11 20.51 12.65
C ASN A 10 15.66 20.50 14.13
N PRO A 11 16.56 20.48 15.12
CA PRO A 11 16.22 20.42 16.55
C PRO A 11 15.20 21.47 17.02
N ASP A 12 15.16 22.65 16.39
CA ASP A 12 14.21 23.72 16.69
C ASP A 12 12.88 23.63 15.93
N SER A 13 12.73 22.64 15.04
CA SER A 13 11.54 22.47 14.20
C SER A 13 10.41 21.73 14.91
N GLN A 14 9.19 21.84 14.35
CA GLN A 14 8.00 21.11 14.78
C GLN A 14 7.46 20.30 13.60
N VAL A 15 7.77 18.99 13.58
CA VAL A 15 7.50 18.14 12.41
C VAL A 15 6.04 17.71 12.25
N ALA A 16 5.20 17.88 13.26
CA ALA A 16 3.83 17.39 13.26
C ALA A 16 2.99 17.86 12.06
N ALA A 17 3.12 19.15 11.69
CA ALA A 17 2.39 19.71 10.55
C ALA A 17 2.88 19.10 9.22
N CYS A 18 4.18 18.96 9.05
CA CYS A 18 4.78 18.35 7.88
C CYS A 18 4.37 16.86 7.74
N ILE A 19 4.34 16.09 8.85
CA ILE A 19 3.85 14.72 8.88
C ILE A 19 2.36 14.67 8.50
N TYR A 20 1.54 15.58 9.04
CA TYR A 20 0.12 15.66 8.69
C TYR A 20 -0.07 15.87 7.18
N ASP A 21 0.63 16.83 6.59
CA ASP A 21 0.55 17.13 5.16
C ASP A 21 1.03 15.94 4.32
N GLY A 22 2.11 15.28 4.71
CA GLY A 22 2.58 14.04 4.07
C GLY A 22 1.57 12.89 4.15
N MET A 23 0.89 12.75 5.28
CA MET A 23 -0.20 11.77 5.43
C MET A 23 -1.41 12.10 4.54
N ILE A 24 -1.72 13.36 4.31
CA ILE A 24 -2.75 13.78 3.33
C ILE A 24 -2.33 13.37 1.92
N VAL A 25 -1.08 13.55 1.55
CA VAL A 25 -0.52 13.09 0.26
C VAL A 25 -0.65 11.58 0.10
N LEU A 26 -0.43 10.82 1.19
CA LEU A 26 -0.51 9.35 1.23
C LEU A 26 -1.92 8.81 1.55
N GLN A 27 -2.96 9.66 1.67
CA GLN A 27 -4.30 9.25 2.09
C GLN A 27 -4.97 8.22 1.16
N HIS A 28 -4.57 8.16 -0.11
CA HIS A 28 -5.05 7.17 -1.08
C HIS A 28 -4.64 5.74 -0.69
N ARG A 29 -3.56 5.57 0.08
CA ARG A 29 -3.07 4.27 0.56
C ARG A 29 -3.85 3.74 1.77
N GLY A 30 -4.45 4.62 2.59
CA GLY A 30 -5.23 4.22 3.77
C GLY A 30 -6.24 5.26 4.18
N GLN A 31 -7.49 4.84 4.50
CA GLN A 31 -8.60 5.75 4.81
C GLN A 31 -9.38 5.37 6.07
N ASP A 32 -8.99 4.28 6.76
CA ASP A 32 -9.77 3.73 7.88
C ASP A 32 -9.29 4.22 9.25
N ALA A 33 -7.99 4.45 9.38
CA ALA A 33 -7.42 5.04 10.60
C ALA A 33 -6.18 5.86 10.24
N ALA A 34 -5.85 6.81 11.12
CA ALA A 34 -4.66 7.64 11.02
C ALA A 34 -4.03 7.85 12.40
N GLY A 35 -2.70 7.96 12.43
CA GLY A 35 -1.96 8.20 13.66
C GLY A 35 -0.65 8.94 13.43
N ILE A 36 -0.29 9.78 14.39
CA ILE A 36 0.99 10.48 14.47
C ILE A 36 1.58 10.29 15.87
N VAL A 37 2.86 10.03 15.92
CA VAL A 37 3.69 10.08 17.13
C VAL A 37 4.83 11.04 16.89
N THR A 38 5.08 11.96 17.83
CA THR A 38 6.22 12.89 17.81
C THR A 38 7.01 12.83 19.11
N SER A 39 8.25 13.25 19.07
CA SER A 39 9.13 13.33 20.25
C SER A 39 9.96 14.61 20.26
N ASP A 40 10.12 15.16 21.43
CA ASP A 40 10.95 16.34 21.74
C ASP A 40 12.25 16.01 22.48
N SER A 41 12.81 14.84 22.32
CA SER A 41 13.92 14.21 23.00
C SER A 41 13.55 13.35 24.20
N ASP A 42 12.74 13.82 25.14
CA ASP A 42 12.43 13.10 26.38
C ASP A 42 11.02 12.55 26.43
N ASN A 43 10.11 13.24 25.74
CA ASN A 43 8.70 12.94 25.80
C ASN A 43 8.13 12.53 24.45
N ILE A 44 7.13 11.66 24.51
CA ILE A 44 6.35 11.24 23.35
C ILE A 44 4.98 11.87 23.40
N SER A 45 4.57 12.50 22.31
CA SER A 45 3.21 12.92 22.06
C SER A 45 2.60 12.06 20.98
N HIS A 46 1.38 11.54 21.19
CA HIS A 46 0.73 10.72 20.19
C HIS A 46 -0.75 10.99 20.04
N ARG A 47 -1.25 10.78 18.85
CA ARG A 47 -2.69 10.74 18.53
C ARG A 47 -2.92 9.71 17.44
N ARG A 48 -3.88 8.81 17.67
CA ARG A 48 -4.35 7.84 16.68
C ARG A 48 -5.84 7.58 16.85
N ALA A 49 -6.57 7.42 15.75
CA ALA A 49 -8.00 7.09 15.76
C ALA A 49 -8.46 6.59 14.39
N ASN A 50 -9.65 6.01 14.33
CA ASN A 50 -10.32 5.70 13.07
C ASN A 50 -10.77 6.99 12.37
N GLY A 51 -10.69 7.01 11.04
CA GLY A 51 -11.08 8.10 10.17
C GLY A 51 -9.96 8.60 9.26
N LEU A 52 -10.31 9.53 8.38
CA LEU A 52 -9.34 10.21 7.51
C LEU A 52 -8.44 11.12 8.34
N VAL A 53 -7.26 11.44 7.82
CA VAL A 53 -6.28 12.32 8.48
C VAL A 53 -6.94 13.62 8.95
N ARG A 54 -7.71 14.30 8.10
CA ARG A 54 -8.42 15.55 8.44
C ARG A 54 -9.46 15.39 9.56
N ASP A 55 -10.03 14.19 9.73
CA ASP A 55 -11.07 13.93 10.74
C ASP A 55 -10.45 13.57 12.09
N VAL A 56 -9.32 12.86 12.08
CA VAL A 56 -8.56 12.46 13.27
C VAL A 56 -7.80 13.64 13.88
N PHE A 57 -7.19 14.50 13.04
CA PHE A 57 -6.36 15.60 13.49
C PHE A 57 -7.05 16.95 13.30
N ARG A 58 -7.47 17.53 14.42
CA ARG A 58 -7.99 18.91 14.51
C ARG A 58 -6.95 19.80 15.18
N SER A 59 -7.06 21.12 15.03
CA SER A 59 -6.10 22.09 15.60
C SER A 59 -5.72 21.81 17.06
N LYS A 60 -6.73 21.49 17.91
CA LYS A 60 -6.51 21.12 19.33
C LYS A 60 -5.67 19.85 19.55
N HIS A 61 -5.58 18.97 18.55
CA HIS A 61 -4.76 17.76 18.60
C HIS A 61 -3.36 18.07 18.11
N MET A 62 -3.25 18.81 17.01
CA MET A 62 -1.97 19.20 16.40
C MET A 62 -1.11 20.02 17.36
N SER A 63 -1.70 20.94 18.13
CA SER A 63 -0.98 21.75 19.13
C SER A 63 -0.34 20.96 20.29
N LYS A 64 -0.71 19.68 20.43
CA LYS A 64 -0.14 18.77 21.45
C LYS A 64 0.96 17.84 20.90
N LEU A 65 1.10 17.79 19.58
CA LEU A 65 2.11 16.98 18.91
C LEU A 65 3.36 17.85 18.72
N THR A 66 4.23 17.86 19.71
CA THR A 66 5.46 18.67 19.73
C THR A 66 6.69 17.83 19.42
N GLY A 67 7.75 18.46 18.96
CA GLY A 67 9.06 17.87 18.73
C GLY A 67 9.53 17.89 17.29
N SER A 68 10.85 17.72 17.14
CA SER A 68 11.57 17.76 15.87
C SER A 68 11.67 16.40 15.17
N MET A 69 11.15 15.34 15.80
CA MET A 69 11.16 14.00 15.25
C MET A 69 9.75 13.38 15.37
N GLY A 70 9.32 12.63 14.35
CA GLY A 70 8.04 11.95 14.42
C GLY A 70 7.79 10.98 13.29
N ILE A 71 6.77 10.13 13.47
CA ILE A 71 6.30 9.16 12.49
C ILE A 71 4.77 9.23 12.36
N GLY A 72 4.27 8.97 11.16
CA GLY A 72 2.85 8.97 10.84
C GLY A 72 2.43 7.73 10.04
N HIS A 73 1.16 7.38 10.14
CA HIS A 73 0.58 6.22 9.48
C HIS A 73 -0.85 6.50 9.02
N VAL A 74 -1.18 6.07 7.79
CA VAL A 74 -2.55 5.97 7.28
C VAL A 74 -2.86 4.50 7.01
N ARG A 75 -3.91 3.97 7.65
CA ARG A 75 -4.24 2.55 7.66
C ARG A 75 -5.28 2.20 6.62
N TYR A 76 -5.02 1.09 5.93
CA TYR A 76 -6.03 0.29 5.25
C TYR A 76 -6.01 -1.10 5.90
N PRO A 77 -7.11 -1.59 6.48
CA PRO A 77 -7.12 -2.88 7.18
C PRO A 77 -6.88 -4.01 6.18
N THR A 78 -5.79 -4.74 6.37
CA THR A 78 -5.43 -5.93 5.58
C THR A 78 -5.56 -7.20 6.40
N ALA A 79 -5.42 -7.07 7.72
CA ALA A 79 -5.61 -8.09 8.74
C ALA A 79 -6.11 -7.43 10.01
N GLY A 80 -6.75 -8.20 10.90
CA GLY A 80 -7.24 -7.70 12.17
C GLY A 80 -8.68 -7.17 12.15
N SER A 81 -9.14 -6.66 13.29
CA SER A 81 -10.56 -6.37 13.59
C SER A 81 -11.06 -5.02 13.06
N GLY A 82 -10.23 -4.16 12.47
CA GLY A 82 -10.61 -2.79 12.14
C GLY A 82 -10.81 -1.86 13.37
N SER A 83 -10.49 -2.35 14.56
CA SER A 83 -10.59 -1.60 15.81
C SER A 83 -9.62 -0.41 15.85
N ALA A 84 -10.00 0.65 16.58
CA ALA A 84 -9.13 1.79 16.84
C ALA A 84 -7.87 1.41 17.63
N SER A 85 -7.87 0.27 18.36
CA SER A 85 -6.70 -0.25 19.06
C SER A 85 -5.58 -0.68 18.11
N GLU A 86 -5.92 -1.03 16.87
CA GLU A 86 -4.98 -1.43 15.83
C GLU A 86 -4.48 -0.25 14.97
N ALA A 87 -4.93 0.98 15.26
CA ALA A 87 -4.40 2.17 14.59
C ALA A 87 -2.92 2.35 14.96
N GLN A 88 -2.09 2.58 13.95
CA GLN A 88 -0.65 2.82 14.09
C GLN A 88 -0.35 4.33 14.14
N PRO A 89 0.86 4.75 14.62
CA PRO A 89 1.99 3.92 15.08
C PRO A 89 1.73 3.23 16.42
N PHE A 90 2.30 2.02 16.60
CA PHE A 90 2.37 1.34 17.89
C PHE A 90 3.54 1.87 18.72
N TYR A 91 3.47 1.65 20.05
CA TYR A 91 4.50 2.09 20.99
C TYR A 91 4.77 1.01 22.04
N THR A 92 6.05 0.84 22.40
CA THR A 92 6.50 0.09 23.58
C THR A 92 7.54 0.90 24.34
N ASN A 93 7.51 0.83 25.67
CA ASN A 93 8.44 1.57 26.53
C ASN A 93 9.79 0.89 26.70
N THR A 94 9.96 -0.36 26.27
CA THR A 94 11.17 -1.17 26.48
C THR A 94 11.71 -1.69 25.16
N PRO A 95 13.07 -1.53 24.92
CA PRO A 95 13.96 -0.57 25.56
C PRO A 95 13.80 0.83 24.99
N PHE A 96 14.14 1.86 25.73
CA PHE A 96 14.29 3.26 25.29
C PHE A 96 13.05 3.96 24.70
N GLY A 97 11.86 3.36 24.77
CA GLY A 97 10.67 3.93 24.14
C GLY A 97 10.73 3.89 22.61
N VAL A 98 10.15 2.85 22.02
CA VAL A 98 10.15 2.63 20.58
C VAL A 98 8.73 2.78 20.02
N SER A 99 8.58 3.60 18.99
CA SER A 99 7.34 3.71 18.20
C SER A 99 7.58 3.17 16.79
N LEU A 100 6.59 2.50 16.20
CA LEU A 100 6.73 1.86 14.89
C LEU A 100 5.49 2.07 14.02
N ALA A 101 5.70 2.44 12.77
CA ALA A 101 4.74 2.43 11.67
C ALA A 101 5.18 1.41 10.61
N HIS A 102 4.25 0.56 10.17
CA HIS A 102 4.48 -0.56 9.27
C HIS A 102 3.52 -0.54 8.09
N ASN A 103 4.05 -0.77 6.90
CA ASN A 103 3.30 -1.07 5.68
C ASN A 103 3.72 -2.45 5.16
N GLY A 104 2.82 -3.40 5.16
CA GLY A 104 3.08 -4.77 4.75
C GLY A 104 2.14 -5.78 5.41
N ASN A 105 2.59 -7.02 5.49
CA ASN A 105 1.93 -8.11 6.22
C ASN A 105 2.93 -9.22 6.52
N LEU A 106 3.00 -9.65 7.78
CA LEU A 106 3.81 -10.80 8.19
C LEU A 106 3.04 -12.10 8.02
N ASN A 107 3.72 -13.10 7.46
CA ASN A 107 3.12 -14.41 7.20
C ASN A 107 3.21 -15.35 8.42
N ASN A 108 4.18 -15.12 9.32
CA ASN A 108 4.44 -15.91 10.51
C ASN A 108 4.12 -15.19 11.83
N THR A 109 3.14 -14.28 11.83
CA THR A 109 2.76 -13.46 13.01
C THR A 109 2.51 -14.31 14.26
N THR A 110 1.80 -15.44 14.11
CA THR A 110 1.49 -16.34 15.24
C THR A 110 2.76 -16.91 15.88
N ASP A 111 3.73 -17.32 15.08
CA ASP A 111 5.00 -17.88 15.56
C ASP A 111 5.84 -16.83 16.26
N ILE A 112 5.85 -15.59 15.73
CA ILE A 112 6.48 -14.45 16.39
C ILE A 112 5.84 -14.18 17.74
N ILE A 113 4.51 -14.11 17.84
CA ILE A 113 3.79 -13.85 19.09
C ILE A 113 4.10 -14.93 20.13
N ASN A 114 4.07 -16.21 19.75
CA ASN A 114 4.39 -17.32 20.63
C ASN A 114 5.83 -17.25 21.13
N SER A 115 6.78 -16.98 20.24
CA SER A 115 8.19 -16.82 20.57
C SER A 115 8.44 -15.63 21.50
N LEU A 116 7.78 -14.49 21.27
CA LEU A 116 7.86 -13.31 22.14
C LEU A 116 7.34 -13.61 23.55
N LEU A 117 6.25 -14.35 23.66
CA LEU A 117 5.70 -14.74 24.97
C LEU A 117 6.63 -15.72 25.71
N GLU A 118 7.15 -16.73 25.02
CA GLU A 118 7.94 -17.81 25.59
C GLU A 118 9.35 -17.35 26.00
N TYR A 119 10.03 -16.61 25.14
CA TYR A 119 11.46 -16.30 25.33
C TYR A 119 11.71 -14.86 25.79
N ASP A 120 10.87 -13.90 25.37
CA ASP A 120 11.05 -12.47 25.68
C ASP A 120 10.11 -11.97 26.77
N HIS A 121 9.16 -12.82 27.22
CA HIS A 121 8.13 -12.51 28.22
C HIS A 121 7.31 -11.28 27.86
N ARG A 122 7.10 -11.06 26.54
CA ARG A 122 6.32 -9.95 25.99
C ARG A 122 4.94 -10.43 25.54
N ARG A 123 3.91 -9.75 26.02
CA ARG A 123 2.53 -10.01 25.64
C ARG A 123 2.06 -8.97 24.64
N ILE A 124 1.45 -9.42 23.53
CA ILE A 124 0.84 -8.59 22.52
C ILE A 124 -0.63 -8.33 22.92
N ASN A 125 -1.11 -7.10 22.71
CA ASN A 125 -2.46 -6.68 23.11
C ASN A 125 -3.48 -6.73 21.98
N THR A 126 -3.03 -6.73 20.72
CA THR A 126 -3.89 -6.76 19.54
C THR A 126 -3.58 -7.97 18.66
N SER A 127 -4.37 -8.19 17.62
CA SER A 127 -4.08 -9.21 16.60
C SER A 127 -3.17 -8.68 15.47
N SER A 128 -2.70 -7.44 15.58
CA SER A 128 -1.89 -6.79 14.54
C SER A 128 -0.48 -7.36 14.44
N ASP A 129 -0.08 -7.73 13.24
CA ASP A 129 1.29 -8.10 12.89
C ASP A 129 2.29 -6.97 13.18
N SER A 130 1.84 -5.72 13.06
CA SER A 130 2.66 -4.53 13.33
C SER A 130 3.04 -4.39 14.80
N GLU A 131 2.16 -4.76 15.75
CA GLU A 131 2.50 -4.81 17.16
C GLU A 131 3.48 -5.95 17.46
N ALA A 132 3.30 -7.10 16.79
CA ALA A 132 4.24 -8.21 16.88
C ALA A 132 5.63 -7.80 16.36
N LEU A 133 5.71 -7.14 15.21
CA LEU A 133 6.95 -6.64 14.61
C LEU A 133 7.65 -5.61 15.50
N LEU A 134 6.89 -4.65 16.08
CA LEU A 134 7.43 -3.69 17.05
C LEU A 134 8.10 -4.41 18.23
N ASN A 135 7.40 -5.37 18.82
CA ASN A 135 7.90 -6.09 19.98
C ASN A 135 9.07 -7.01 19.65
N LEU A 136 9.09 -7.61 18.44
CA LEU A 136 10.23 -8.36 17.93
C LEU A 136 11.47 -7.47 17.80
N PHE A 137 11.37 -6.36 17.06
CA PHE A 137 12.48 -5.42 16.87
C PHE A 137 12.98 -4.86 18.21
N SER A 138 12.06 -4.50 19.11
CA SER A 138 12.40 -4.00 20.45
C SER A 138 13.12 -5.06 21.32
N ALA A 139 12.73 -6.34 21.21
CA ALA A 139 13.42 -7.43 21.89
C ALA A 139 14.84 -7.61 21.36
N GLU A 140 15.03 -7.49 20.03
CA GLU A 140 16.38 -7.59 19.43
C GLU A 140 17.27 -6.40 19.79
N ILE A 141 16.74 -5.18 19.91
CA ILE A 141 17.48 -4.04 20.48
C ILE A 141 17.90 -4.36 21.92
N GLN A 142 16.96 -4.83 22.74
CA GLN A 142 17.23 -5.17 24.13
C GLN A 142 18.35 -6.23 24.25
N ARG A 143 18.33 -7.26 23.42
CA ARG A 143 19.39 -8.28 23.38
C ARG A 143 20.74 -7.70 23.01
N SER A 144 20.77 -6.73 22.07
CA SER A 144 21.99 -6.07 21.62
C SER A 144 22.65 -5.22 22.70
N VAL A 145 21.86 -4.59 23.59
CA VAL A 145 22.36 -3.71 24.66
C VAL A 145 22.43 -4.40 26.04
N ASN A 146 21.93 -5.64 26.16
CA ASN A 146 21.82 -6.32 27.45
C ASN A 146 23.18 -6.41 28.19
N GLY A 147 23.14 -6.06 29.47
CA GLY A 147 24.32 -6.07 30.34
C GLY A 147 25.23 -4.84 30.19
N ARG A 148 24.94 -3.90 29.31
CA ARG A 148 25.67 -2.63 29.19
C ARG A 148 25.03 -1.53 30.02
N PRO A 149 25.74 -0.92 31.00
CA PRO A 149 25.25 0.29 31.66
C PRO A 149 25.39 1.51 30.75
N GLY A 150 24.67 2.60 31.02
CA GLY A 150 24.83 3.87 30.31
C GLY A 150 23.55 4.39 29.66
N GLY A 151 22.41 3.72 29.85
CA GLY A 151 21.12 4.19 29.32
C GLY A 151 21.16 4.36 27.79
N MET A 152 20.64 5.49 27.29
CA MET A 152 20.60 5.81 25.85
C MET A 152 21.99 5.94 25.21
N GLU A 153 22.98 6.42 25.96
CA GLU A 153 24.35 6.58 25.47
C GLU A 153 25.02 5.22 25.16
N ALA A 154 24.54 4.14 25.75
CA ALA A 154 25.03 2.80 25.45
C ALA A 154 24.49 2.23 24.11
N LEU A 155 23.45 2.84 23.53
CA LEU A 155 22.87 2.40 22.26
C LEU A 155 23.71 2.90 21.08
N THR A 156 24.26 1.97 20.31
CA THR A 156 25.06 2.26 19.11
C THR A 156 24.30 1.94 17.84
N GLU A 157 24.76 2.48 16.72
CA GLU A 157 24.22 2.15 15.38
C GLU A 157 24.39 0.66 15.07
N ASP A 158 25.52 0.05 15.46
CA ASP A 158 25.76 -1.37 15.30
C ASP A 158 24.76 -2.25 16.06
N ASP A 159 24.25 -1.77 17.20
CA ASP A 159 23.21 -2.49 17.94
C ASP A 159 21.89 -2.50 17.17
N ILE A 160 21.55 -1.37 16.54
CA ILE A 160 20.37 -1.25 15.70
C ILE A 160 20.51 -2.10 14.43
N PHE A 161 21.64 -2.04 13.73
CA PHE A 161 21.86 -2.88 12.55
C PHE A 161 21.77 -4.36 12.89
N ARG A 162 22.34 -4.81 14.03
CA ARG A 162 22.17 -6.20 14.51
C ARG A 162 20.74 -6.54 14.88
N ALA A 163 20.00 -5.60 15.46
CA ALA A 163 18.59 -5.82 15.78
C ALA A 163 17.75 -5.97 14.51
N VAL A 164 18.01 -5.18 13.45
CA VAL A 164 17.35 -5.34 12.16
C VAL A 164 17.75 -6.66 11.49
N GLU A 165 19.03 -7.01 11.47
CA GLU A 165 19.50 -8.30 10.94
C GLU A 165 18.76 -9.48 11.58
N ARG A 166 18.65 -9.51 12.90
CA ARG A 166 17.93 -10.56 13.62
C ARG A 166 16.42 -10.50 13.40
N THR A 167 15.88 -9.31 13.20
CA THR A 167 14.47 -9.15 12.83
C THR A 167 14.21 -9.76 11.45
N HIS A 168 15.09 -9.52 10.47
CA HIS A 168 15.01 -10.13 9.12
C HIS A 168 15.09 -11.66 9.14
N LEU A 169 15.86 -12.24 10.08
CA LEU A 169 15.97 -13.70 10.23
C LEU A 169 14.72 -14.35 10.86
N ARG A 170 13.86 -13.57 11.52
CA ARG A 170 12.69 -14.07 12.27
C ARG A 170 11.37 -13.68 11.67
N ALA A 171 11.29 -12.54 10.97
CA ALA A 171 10.07 -12.04 10.34
C ALA A 171 9.99 -12.53 8.89
N GLU A 172 8.90 -13.21 8.57
CA GLU A 172 8.58 -13.66 7.21
C GLU A 172 7.42 -12.84 6.64
N GLY A 173 7.49 -12.46 5.37
CA GLY A 173 6.47 -11.66 4.70
C GLY A 173 7.02 -10.35 4.16
N SER A 174 6.15 -9.36 4.02
CA SER A 174 6.53 -8.04 3.52
C SER A 174 6.45 -6.99 4.62
N TYR A 175 7.45 -6.14 4.71
CA TYR A 175 7.43 -5.00 5.65
C TYR A 175 8.35 -3.86 5.22
N SER A 176 7.75 -2.69 5.08
CA SER A 176 8.45 -1.42 5.11
C SER A 176 8.13 -0.73 6.42
N VAL A 177 9.14 -0.32 7.15
CA VAL A 177 9.03 0.13 8.53
C VAL A 177 9.71 1.48 8.70
N VAL A 178 9.04 2.39 9.40
CA VAL A 178 9.66 3.57 9.98
C VAL A 178 9.43 3.52 11.48
N THR A 179 10.50 3.57 12.25
CA THR A 179 10.48 3.50 13.70
C THR A 179 11.22 4.69 14.31
N MET A 180 10.74 5.13 15.45
CA MET A 180 11.32 6.22 16.24
C MET A 180 11.76 5.67 17.58
N ILE A 181 13.04 5.88 17.93
CA ILE A 181 13.58 5.61 19.24
C ILE A 181 13.67 6.95 19.96
N THR A 182 12.91 7.10 21.05
CA THR A 182 12.78 8.35 21.79
C THR A 182 14.12 8.92 22.23
N GLY A 183 14.40 10.19 21.92
CA GLY A 183 15.66 10.85 22.27
C GLY A 183 16.90 10.35 21.51
N TRP A 184 16.75 9.45 20.52
CA TRP A 184 17.89 8.91 19.78
C TRP A 184 17.82 9.18 18.27
N GLY A 185 16.71 8.80 17.61
CA GLY A 185 16.58 9.03 16.17
C GLY A 185 15.50 8.18 15.51
N LEU A 186 15.46 8.27 14.17
CA LEU A 186 14.63 7.44 13.31
C LEU A 186 15.45 6.27 12.75
N VAL A 187 14.78 5.13 12.62
CA VAL A 187 15.30 3.97 11.90
C VAL A 187 14.25 3.55 10.87
N ALA A 188 14.65 3.46 9.62
CA ALA A 188 13.82 2.94 8.54
C ALA A 188 14.45 1.67 7.99
N PHE A 189 13.64 0.62 7.75
CA PHE A 189 14.12 -0.62 7.15
C PHE A 189 13.08 -1.31 6.29
N ARG A 190 13.56 -2.07 5.31
CA ARG A 190 12.73 -2.73 4.30
C ARG A 190 13.02 -4.23 4.31
N ASP A 191 11.98 -5.05 4.08
CA ASP A 191 12.13 -6.51 4.04
C ASP A 191 13.18 -6.97 3.02
N PRO A 192 13.75 -8.20 3.18
CA PRO A 192 14.82 -8.70 2.30
C PRO A 192 14.43 -8.85 0.83
N ASN A 193 13.12 -8.87 0.51
CA ASN A 193 12.64 -8.92 -0.87
C ASN A 193 12.27 -7.54 -1.41
N GLY A 194 12.21 -6.51 -0.54
CA GLY A 194 11.80 -5.16 -0.93
C GLY A 194 10.39 -5.11 -1.52
N ILE A 195 9.46 -5.92 -0.97
CA ILE A 195 8.12 -6.07 -1.56
C ILE A 195 7.32 -4.77 -1.48
N ARG A 196 7.35 -4.09 -0.31
CA ARG A 196 6.69 -2.79 -0.16
C ARG A 196 7.65 -1.64 -0.37
N PRO A 197 7.20 -0.53 -0.98
CA PRO A 197 8.07 0.60 -1.23
C PRO A 197 8.42 1.34 0.06
N LEU A 198 9.64 1.82 0.13
CA LEU A 198 10.12 2.74 1.17
C LEU A 198 11.13 3.68 0.54
N PHE A 199 10.83 4.96 0.59
CA PHE A 199 11.57 6.02 -0.06
C PHE A 199 12.18 6.98 0.98
N MET A 200 13.30 7.62 0.65
CA MET A 200 13.93 8.61 1.50
C MET A 200 14.20 9.93 0.75
N GLY A 201 14.08 11.02 1.49
CA GLY A 201 14.39 12.37 1.04
C GLY A 201 15.19 13.14 2.08
N LYS A 202 15.76 14.25 1.64
CA LYS A 202 16.57 15.15 2.48
C LYS A 202 16.24 16.61 2.20
N ASN A 203 16.51 17.46 3.18
CA ASN A 203 16.43 18.92 3.05
C ASN A 203 17.50 19.55 3.92
N GLU A 204 18.13 20.62 3.46
CA GLU A 204 19.15 21.33 4.23
C GLU A 204 18.53 22.59 4.84
N VAL A 205 18.52 22.66 6.18
CA VAL A 205 17.98 23.79 6.94
C VAL A 205 19.01 24.23 7.98
N ASP A 206 19.52 25.44 7.85
CA ASP A 206 20.47 26.07 8.80
C ASP A 206 21.69 25.19 9.13
N GLY A 207 22.18 24.43 8.14
CA GLY A 207 23.33 23.54 8.29
C GLY A 207 23.01 22.17 8.91
N PHE A 208 21.73 21.87 9.11
CA PHE A 208 21.21 20.56 9.52
C PHE A 208 20.55 19.85 8.34
N THR A 209 20.89 18.58 8.11
CA THR A 209 20.22 17.77 7.09
C THR A 209 19.00 17.10 7.68
N GLU A 210 17.82 17.67 7.41
CA GLU A 210 16.55 17.01 7.71
C GLU A 210 16.36 15.75 6.85
N ARG A 211 15.70 14.73 7.40
CA ARG A 211 15.45 13.46 6.73
C ARG A 211 13.95 13.12 6.70
N LEU A 212 13.52 12.63 5.56
CA LEU A 212 12.16 12.12 5.36
C LEU A 212 12.22 10.67 4.89
N PHE A 213 11.37 9.82 5.46
CA PHE A 213 11.10 8.46 5.00
C PHE A 213 9.62 8.34 4.68
N ALA A 214 9.24 7.78 3.54
CA ALA A 214 7.84 7.66 3.15
C ALA A 214 7.59 6.47 2.22
N SER A 215 6.33 6.05 2.14
CA SER A 215 5.92 4.98 1.21
C SER A 215 6.06 5.37 -0.26
N GLU A 216 6.02 6.65 -0.61
CA GLU A 216 6.08 7.13 -2.00
C GLU A 216 6.92 8.40 -2.15
N SER A 217 7.66 8.50 -3.26
CA SER A 217 8.54 9.63 -3.58
C SER A 217 7.80 10.96 -3.75
N VAL A 218 6.54 10.93 -4.18
CA VAL A 218 5.70 12.14 -4.29
C VAL A 218 5.58 12.91 -2.98
N THR A 219 5.77 12.25 -1.83
CA THR A 219 5.76 12.90 -0.52
C THR A 219 6.91 13.89 -0.37
N CYS A 220 8.09 13.59 -0.94
CA CYS A 220 9.24 14.50 -0.95
C CYS A 220 8.91 15.81 -1.66
N SER A 221 8.46 15.72 -2.91
CA SER A 221 8.13 16.93 -3.70
C SER A 221 7.00 17.74 -3.09
N ALA A 222 5.99 17.07 -2.51
CA ALA A 222 4.86 17.76 -1.87
C ALA A 222 5.26 18.51 -0.59
N LEU A 223 6.29 18.05 0.12
CA LEU A 223 6.79 18.65 1.37
C LEU A 223 8.06 19.50 1.20
N GLY A 224 8.56 19.65 -0.03
CA GLY A 224 9.74 20.45 -0.32
C GLY A 224 11.08 19.77 0.02
N PHE A 225 11.08 18.45 0.15
CA PHE A 225 12.31 17.65 0.30
C PHE A 225 12.88 17.30 -1.07
N GLU A 226 14.21 17.31 -1.17
CA GLU A 226 14.93 16.72 -2.29
C GLU A 226 14.77 15.20 -2.24
N THR A 227 14.45 14.62 -3.39
CA THR A 227 14.41 13.16 -3.59
C THR A 227 15.84 12.60 -3.44
N ASP A 228 16.05 11.63 -2.56
CA ASP A 228 17.34 10.97 -2.39
C ASP A 228 17.33 9.61 -3.13
N ARG A 229 16.77 8.56 -2.53
CA ARG A 229 16.66 7.23 -3.14
C ARG A 229 15.63 6.35 -2.45
N ASP A 230 15.34 5.21 -3.04
CA ASP A 230 14.64 4.13 -2.36
C ASP A 230 15.54 3.45 -1.32
N VAL A 231 14.95 2.95 -0.23
CA VAL A 231 15.63 2.05 0.71
C VAL A 231 15.72 0.67 0.06
N SER A 232 16.92 0.12 -0.02
CA SER A 232 17.17 -1.16 -0.68
C SER A 232 16.57 -2.34 0.08
N PRO A 233 16.32 -3.49 -0.59
CA PRO A 233 15.90 -4.72 0.08
C PRO A 233 16.86 -5.12 1.20
N GLY A 234 16.34 -5.44 2.40
CA GLY A 234 17.14 -5.82 3.56
C GLY A 234 17.97 -4.70 4.17
N GLU A 235 17.85 -3.47 3.69
CA GLU A 235 18.59 -2.31 4.21
C GLU A 235 17.90 -1.71 5.44
N ALA A 236 18.71 -1.27 6.39
CA ALA A 236 18.36 -0.36 7.47
C ALA A 236 19.08 0.99 7.29
N VAL A 237 18.34 2.05 7.53
CA VAL A 237 18.82 3.43 7.47
C VAL A 237 18.55 4.09 8.82
N ILE A 238 19.53 4.78 9.35
CA ILE A 238 19.52 5.46 10.65
C ILE A 238 19.73 6.96 10.43
N ALA A 239 18.84 7.76 11.01
CA ALA A 239 18.97 9.21 11.08
C ALA A 239 18.85 9.64 12.55
N LYS A 240 19.93 10.12 13.15
CA LYS A 240 20.00 10.48 14.57
C LYS A 240 19.71 11.96 14.81
N MET A 241 19.26 12.28 16.01
CA MET A 241 18.95 13.64 16.40
C MET A 241 20.17 14.60 16.36
N ASP A 242 21.39 14.06 16.39
CA ASP A 242 22.63 14.85 16.22
C ASP A 242 22.96 15.16 14.75
N GLY A 243 22.08 14.77 13.80
CA GLY A 243 22.27 14.93 12.36
C GLY A 243 23.10 13.82 11.71
N SER A 244 23.65 12.88 12.47
CA SER A 244 24.40 11.76 11.90
C SER A 244 23.47 10.81 11.15
N PHE A 245 23.99 10.25 10.05
CA PHE A 245 23.26 9.41 9.13
C PHE A 245 24.11 8.20 8.73
N SER A 246 23.53 7.03 8.80
CA SER A 246 24.19 5.78 8.37
C SER A 246 23.19 4.81 7.76
N SER A 247 23.69 3.91 6.91
CA SER A 247 22.89 2.83 6.36
C SER A 247 23.71 1.55 6.19
N LYS A 248 23.01 0.41 6.24
CA LYS A 248 23.62 -0.90 6.08
C LYS A 248 22.61 -1.90 5.55
N VAL A 249 23.02 -2.73 4.60
CA VAL A 249 22.25 -3.94 4.24
C VAL A 249 22.41 -4.96 5.35
N CYS A 250 21.31 -5.27 6.01
CA CYS A 250 21.22 -6.13 7.20
C CYS A 250 20.74 -7.56 6.87
N HIS A 251 20.81 -7.97 5.62
CA HIS A 251 20.49 -9.33 5.18
C HIS A 251 21.59 -9.83 4.23
N ALA A 252 22.01 -11.09 4.38
CA ALA A 252 23.16 -11.62 3.63
C ALA A 252 22.87 -11.75 2.12
N GLU A 253 21.65 -12.13 1.77
CA GLU A 253 21.25 -12.40 0.38
C GLU A 253 19.87 -11.74 0.10
N PRO A 254 19.80 -10.41 -0.02
CA PRO A 254 18.55 -9.75 -0.38
C PRO A 254 18.23 -10.01 -1.85
N VAL A 255 16.95 -10.22 -2.15
CA VAL A 255 16.46 -10.44 -3.53
C VAL A 255 15.39 -9.40 -3.85
N HIS A 256 15.67 -8.50 -4.78
CA HIS A 256 14.75 -7.40 -5.09
C HIS A 256 13.58 -7.88 -5.95
N THR A 257 12.41 -8.06 -5.33
CA THR A 257 11.16 -8.50 -5.96
C THR A 257 9.98 -7.65 -5.48
N PRO A 258 9.91 -6.36 -5.87
CA PRO A 258 8.87 -5.46 -5.43
C PRO A 258 7.50 -5.86 -5.98
N CYS A 259 6.44 -5.47 -5.28
CA CYS A 259 5.08 -5.76 -5.69
C CYS A 259 4.69 -5.03 -6.96
N ILE A 260 4.40 -5.74 -8.04
CA ILE A 260 4.02 -5.16 -9.33
C ILE A 260 2.70 -4.37 -9.25
N PHE A 261 1.82 -4.71 -8.31
CA PHE A 261 0.53 -4.05 -8.13
C PHE A 261 0.64 -2.59 -7.66
N GLU A 262 1.81 -2.19 -7.14
CA GLU A 262 2.12 -0.77 -6.88
C GLU A 262 2.07 0.03 -8.19
N HIS A 263 2.64 -0.48 -9.27
CA HIS A 263 2.63 0.17 -10.58
C HIS A 263 1.26 0.09 -11.27
N VAL A 264 0.52 -0.99 -11.08
CA VAL A 264 -0.82 -1.16 -11.65
C VAL A 264 -1.82 -0.19 -11.03
N TYR A 265 -1.90 -0.16 -9.68
CA TYR A 265 -3.01 0.50 -8.99
C TYR A 265 -2.61 1.41 -7.84
N PHE A 266 -1.79 0.92 -6.88
CA PHE A 266 -1.71 1.57 -5.57
C PHE A 266 -0.98 2.90 -5.58
N ALA A 267 0.19 2.96 -6.21
CA ALA A 267 1.00 4.17 -6.21
C ALA A 267 0.35 5.30 -7.02
N ARG A 268 0.59 6.52 -6.60
CA ARG A 268 0.20 7.69 -7.39
C ARG A 268 1.00 7.71 -8.69
N PRO A 269 0.40 8.16 -9.80
CA PRO A 269 1.08 8.20 -11.09
C PRO A 269 2.30 9.13 -11.11
N ASP A 270 2.32 10.13 -10.25
CA ASP A 270 3.42 11.09 -10.07
C ASP A 270 4.53 10.58 -9.13
N SER A 271 4.47 9.32 -8.70
CA SER A 271 5.52 8.64 -7.93
C SER A 271 6.51 7.90 -8.83
N THR A 272 7.76 7.82 -8.35
CA THR A 272 8.77 6.88 -8.82
C THR A 272 9.06 5.89 -7.70
N ILE A 273 9.05 4.59 -7.99
CA ILE A 273 9.29 3.52 -7.04
C ILE A 273 10.36 2.60 -7.61
N ASP A 274 11.41 2.34 -6.85
CA ASP A 274 12.55 1.50 -7.25
C ASP A 274 13.12 1.90 -8.62
N GLY A 275 13.21 3.21 -8.88
CA GLY A 275 13.67 3.79 -10.15
C GLY A 275 12.66 3.75 -11.30
N ILE A 276 11.46 3.19 -11.09
CA ILE A 276 10.43 3.06 -12.13
C ILE A 276 9.37 4.15 -11.99
N SER A 277 9.17 4.95 -13.05
CA SER A 277 8.06 5.89 -13.14
C SER A 277 6.72 5.16 -13.23
N VAL A 278 5.84 5.36 -12.25
CA VAL A 278 4.49 4.78 -12.24
C VAL A 278 3.68 5.25 -13.45
N HIS A 279 3.76 6.54 -13.79
CA HIS A 279 3.11 7.10 -14.98
C HIS A 279 3.61 6.41 -16.25
N GLY A 280 4.94 6.30 -16.43
CA GLY A 280 5.56 5.65 -17.58
C GLY A 280 5.17 4.18 -17.71
N ALA A 281 5.11 3.43 -16.59
CA ALA A 281 4.66 2.04 -16.59
C ALA A 281 3.20 1.92 -17.08
N ARG A 282 2.29 2.78 -16.57
CA ARG A 282 0.87 2.77 -16.98
C ARG A 282 0.66 3.18 -18.44
N LEU A 283 1.46 4.09 -18.99
CA LEU A 283 1.44 4.37 -20.44
C LEU A 283 1.77 3.10 -21.24
N ARG A 284 2.84 2.40 -20.89
CA ARG A 284 3.23 1.17 -21.61
C ARG A 284 2.23 0.03 -21.44
N MET A 285 1.56 -0.08 -20.29
CA MET A 285 0.44 -1.02 -20.12
C MET A 285 -0.67 -0.72 -21.13
N GLY A 286 -1.01 0.56 -21.34
CA GLY A 286 -1.97 0.99 -22.35
C GLY A 286 -1.54 0.66 -23.77
N ALA A 287 -0.27 0.91 -24.13
CA ALA A 287 0.29 0.58 -25.43
C ALA A 287 0.29 -0.94 -25.69
N ALA A 288 0.62 -1.76 -24.68
CA ALA A 288 0.58 -3.22 -24.80
C ALA A 288 -0.86 -3.74 -25.01
N LEU A 289 -1.84 -3.21 -24.27
CA LEU A 289 -3.25 -3.51 -24.49
C LEU A 289 -3.72 -3.13 -25.90
N ALA A 290 -3.29 -1.96 -26.41
CA ALA A 290 -3.62 -1.53 -27.78
C ALA A 290 -3.07 -2.51 -28.83
N ARG A 291 -1.80 -2.90 -28.73
CA ARG A 291 -1.18 -3.88 -29.63
C ARG A 291 -1.93 -5.21 -29.62
N ARG A 292 -2.33 -5.68 -28.44
CA ARG A 292 -3.13 -6.90 -28.27
C ARG A 292 -4.50 -6.75 -28.93
N ALA A 293 -5.22 -5.67 -28.67
CA ALA A 293 -6.53 -5.41 -29.25
C ALA A 293 -6.49 -5.38 -30.77
N LEU A 294 -5.51 -4.69 -31.37
CA LEU A 294 -5.31 -4.62 -32.81
C LEU A 294 -4.94 -5.98 -33.43
N LYS A 295 -4.18 -6.80 -32.70
CA LYS A 295 -3.84 -8.18 -33.14
C LYS A 295 -5.04 -9.10 -33.12
N GLU A 296 -5.87 -9.06 -32.06
CA GLU A 296 -7.04 -9.93 -31.91
C GLU A 296 -8.21 -9.50 -32.81
N ARG A 297 -8.41 -8.18 -32.97
CA ARG A 297 -9.49 -7.59 -33.79
C ARG A 297 -8.98 -6.39 -34.60
N PRO A 298 -8.31 -6.60 -35.74
CA PRO A 298 -7.82 -5.50 -36.59
C PRO A 298 -8.95 -4.54 -37.02
N GLU A 299 -10.15 -5.08 -37.29
CA GLU A 299 -11.37 -4.31 -37.62
C GLU A 299 -12.26 -4.21 -36.37
N HIS A 300 -11.74 -3.57 -35.31
CA HIS A 300 -12.41 -3.53 -34.00
C HIS A 300 -13.67 -2.68 -33.94
N GLY A 301 -13.82 -1.68 -34.86
CA GLY A 301 -14.99 -0.80 -34.93
C GLY A 301 -15.21 0.05 -33.67
N ILE A 302 -14.19 0.29 -32.86
CA ILE A 302 -14.26 1.11 -31.65
C ILE A 302 -14.34 2.59 -32.04
N ASP A 303 -15.35 3.29 -31.52
CA ASP A 303 -15.56 4.71 -31.74
C ASP A 303 -14.83 5.57 -30.71
N ALA A 304 -14.63 5.06 -29.48
CA ALA A 304 -13.92 5.75 -28.42
C ALA A 304 -13.36 4.79 -27.37
N VAL A 305 -12.23 5.19 -26.76
CA VAL A 305 -11.67 4.57 -25.55
C VAL A 305 -12.05 5.44 -24.36
N ILE A 306 -12.63 4.82 -23.32
CA ILE A 306 -13.18 5.48 -22.14
C ILE A 306 -12.55 4.88 -20.87
N PRO A 307 -11.91 5.68 -19.99
CA PRO A 307 -11.34 5.17 -18.76
C PRO A 307 -12.38 4.93 -17.67
N VAL A 308 -12.12 3.95 -16.81
CA VAL A 308 -12.70 3.94 -15.47
C VAL A 308 -11.90 4.95 -14.60
N PRO A 309 -12.53 6.00 -14.09
CA PRO A 309 -11.80 7.01 -13.32
C PRO A 309 -11.49 6.53 -11.89
N ASP A 310 -10.28 6.81 -11.35
CA ASP A 310 -9.21 7.60 -11.93
C ASP A 310 -8.06 6.70 -12.45
N SER A 311 -7.98 5.44 -12.00
CA SER A 311 -6.86 4.51 -12.17
C SER A 311 -6.65 4.04 -13.61
N GLY A 312 -7.72 3.81 -14.37
CA GLY A 312 -7.65 3.40 -15.78
C GLY A 312 -7.27 4.51 -16.76
N ARG A 313 -7.23 5.78 -16.34
CA ARG A 313 -7.09 6.95 -17.23
C ARG A 313 -5.83 6.95 -18.07
N ILE A 314 -4.67 6.68 -17.47
CA ILE A 314 -3.37 6.77 -18.16
C ILE A 314 -3.26 5.67 -19.21
N ALA A 315 -3.61 4.43 -18.85
CA ALA A 315 -3.60 3.32 -19.79
C ALA A 315 -4.62 3.51 -20.92
N ALA A 316 -5.82 4.03 -20.62
CA ALA A 316 -6.84 4.33 -21.65
C ALA A 316 -6.39 5.42 -22.62
N MET A 317 -5.71 6.45 -22.13
CA MET A 317 -5.20 7.54 -22.96
C MET A 317 -4.16 7.02 -23.98
N GLU A 318 -3.23 6.22 -23.52
CA GLU A 318 -2.20 5.65 -24.40
C GLU A 318 -2.80 4.60 -25.35
N MET A 319 -3.71 3.74 -24.86
CA MET A 319 -4.42 2.79 -25.71
C MET A 319 -5.16 3.49 -26.84
N ALA A 320 -5.85 4.59 -26.54
CA ALA A 320 -6.55 5.40 -27.55
C ALA A 320 -5.59 5.98 -28.61
N SER A 321 -4.44 6.50 -28.15
CA SER A 321 -3.40 7.05 -29.00
C SER A 321 -2.83 6.00 -29.96
N GLU A 322 -2.44 4.84 -29.44
CA GLU A 322 -1.86 3.74 -30.22
C GLU A 322 -2.87 3.14 -31.23
N MET A 323 -4.16 3.09 -30.87
CA MET A 323 -5.21 2.59 -31.75
C MET A 323 -5.70 3.64 -32.76
N GLY A 324 -5.31 4.90 -32.64
CA GLY A 324 -5.78 6.00 -33.48
C GLY A 324 -7.27 6.32 -33.32
N VAL A 325 -7.84 6.05 -32.14
CA VAL A 325 -9.25 6.33 -31.81
C VAL A 325 -9.36 7.43 -30.75
N PRO A 326 -10.48 8.17 -30.67
CA PRO A 326 -10.65 9.21 -29.67
C PRO A 326 -10.60 8.67 -28.24
N PHE A 327 -9.84 9.34 -27.35
CA PHE A 327 -9.99 9.23 -25.91
C PHE A 327 -11.16 10.12 -25.46
N ARG A 328 -12.08 9.59 -24.66
CA ARG A 328 -13.25 10.30 -24.14
C ARG A 328 -13.46 10.02 -22.64
N GLU A 329 -13.85 11.06 -21.91
CA GLU A 329 -14.25 10.95 -20.50
C GLU A 329 -15.76 10.67 -20.42
N GLY A 330 -16.15 9.39 -20.48
CA GLY A 330 -17.58 9.01 -20.43
C GLY A 330 -18.11 8.86 -19.01
N PHE A 331 -17.24 8.73 -17.99
CA PHE A 331 -17.61 8.61 -16.59
C PHE A 331 -17.12 9.80 -15.77
N VAL A 332 -17.99 10.33 -14.92
CA VAL A 332 -17.66 11.42 -13.97
C VAL A 332 -17.76 10.91 -12.54
N LYS A 333 -16.64 10.96 -11.82
CA LYS A 333 -16.58 10.59 -10.40
C LYS A 333 -16.99 11.75 -9.52
N ASN A 334 -17.92 11.52 -8.61
CA ASN A 334 -18.26 12.49 -7.58
C ASN A 334 -17.13 12.57 -6.54
N ARG A 335 -16.34 13.66 -6.61
CA ARG A 335 -15.18 13.88 -5.75
C ARG A 335 -15.54 14.20 -4.29
N TYR A 336 -16.79 14.54 -4.01
CA TYR A 336 -17.27 14.91 -2.67
C TYR A 336 -17.77 13.71 -1.87
N ILE A 337 -17.99 12.57 -2.52
CA ILE A 337 -18.36 11.31 -1.86
C ILE A 337 -17.06 10.51 -1.64
N GLY A 338 -16.60 10.46 -0.39
CA GLY A 338 -15.49 9.61 0.03
C GLY A 338 -15.80 8.11 -0.15
N ARG A 339 -14.81 7.24 0.10
CA ARG A 339 -15.09 5.80 0.25
C ARG A 339 -16.12 5.66 1.37
N THR A 340 -17.29 5.12 1.04
CA THR A 340 -18.24 4.67 2.07
C THR A 340 -17.54 3.56 2.85
N PHE A 341 -17.52 3.67 4.19
CA PHE A 341 -17.18 2.55 5.06
C PHE A 341 -17.81 1.28 4.52
N ILE A 342 -17.10 0.17 4.58
CA ILE A 342 -17.55 -1.12 4.04
C ILE A 342 -18.84 -1.47 4.79
N MET A 343 -19.98 -1.12 4.18
CA MET A 343 -21.29 -1.50 4.70
C MET A 343 -21.54 -2.96 4.30
N PRO A 344 -21.91 -3.84 5.22
CA PRO A 344 -22.27 -5.22 4.91
C PRO A 344 -23.55 -5.26 4.08
N GLY A 345 -23.50 -5.95 2.94
CA GLY A 345 -24.65 -6.23 2.09
C GLY A 345 -24.42 -5.94 0.60
N GLN A 346 -24.71 -6.92 -0.27
CA GLN A 346 -24.53 -6.78 -1.74
C GLN A 346 -25.48 -5.73 -2.36
N SER A 347 -26.69 -5.56 -1.84
CA SER A 347 -27.65 -4.57 -2.35
C SER A 347 -27.19 -3.13 -2.13
N ILE A 348 -26.58 -2.86 -0.97
CA ILE A 348 -26.08 -1.52 -0.60
C ILE A 348 -24.84 -1.16 -1.43
N ARG A 349 -24.03 -2.15 -1.83
CA ARG A 349 -22.86 -1.94 -2.71
C ARG A 349 -23.28 -1.54 -4.14
N LYS A 350 -24.36 -2.11 -4.70
CA LYS A 350 -24.88 -1.74 -6.04
C LYS A 350 -25.30 -0.28 -6.10
N ASP A 351 -26.01 0.23 -5.09
CA ASP A 351 -26.44 1.63 -5.03
C ASP A 351 -25.29 2.60 -4.77
N SER A 352 -24.20 2.14 -4.15
CA SER A 352 -23.04 2.98 -3.85
C SER A 352 -22.23 3.38 -5.08
N VAL A 353 -22.19 2.54 -6.13
CA VAL A 353 -21.50 2.87 -7.39
C VAL A 353 -22.24 3.98 -8.14
N LYS A 354 -23.58 3.91 -8.24
CA LYS A 354 -24.40 4.99 -8.87
C LYS A 354 -24.23 6.35 -8.20
N LYS A 355 -24.04 6.39 -6.89
CA LYS A 355 -23.80 7.64 -6.16
C LYS A 355 -22.42 8.23 -6.42
N LYS A 356 -21.44 7.38 -6.74
CA LYS A 356 -20.03 7.78 -6.92
C LYS A 356 -19.66 8.06 -8.36
N LEU A 357 -20.36 7.46 -9.33
CA LEU A 357 -20.01 7.50 -10.74
C LEU A 357 -21.27 7.78 -11.57
N ASN A 358 -21.20 8.77 -12.46
CA ASN A 358 -22.24 9.09 -13.42
C ASN A 358 -21.71 8.97 -14.85
N THR A 359 -22.58 8.68 -15.82
CA THR A 359 -22.28 8.64 -17.25
C THR A 359 -22.59 9.95 -17.94
N ILE A 360 -21.80 10.28 -18.96
CA ILE A 360 -22.11 11.33 -19.94
C ILE A 360 -22.68 10.62 -21.15
N GLU A 361 -24.03 10.68 -21.32
CA GLU A 361 -24.78 9.93 -22.33
C GLU A 361 -24.24 10.16 -23.76
N GLU A 362 -23.85 11.39 -24.10
CA GLU A 362 -23.30 11.76 -25.40
C GLU A 362 -22.03 10.97 -25.79
N GLU A 363 -21.29 10.49 -24.79
CA GLU A 363 -20.06 9.72 -25.04
C GLU A 363 -20.33 8.22 -25.27
N PHE A 364 -21.54 7.75 -24.98
CA PHE A 364 -21.93 6.35 -25.14
C PHE A 364 -22.97 6.13 -26.27
N SER A 365 -23.93 7.04 -26.42
CA SER A 365 -25.10 6.85 -27.27
C SER A 365 -24.73 6.50 -28.72
N GLY A 366 -25.17 5.33 -29.18
CA GLY A 366 -24.93 4.80 -30.53
C GLY A 366 -23.51 4.36 -30.83
N LYS A 367 -22.57 4.41 -29.86
CA LYS A 367 -21.15 4.13 -30.08
C LYS A 367 -20.76 2.72 -29.62
N THR A 368 -19.77 2.14 -30.26
CA THR A 368 -18.97 1.01 -29.76
C THR A 368 -17.82 1.56 -28.94
N VAL A 369 -17.80 1.31 -27.65
CA VAL A 369 -16.80 1.86 -26.72
C VAL A 369 -15.90 0.78 -26.14
N MET A 370 -14.60 1.11 -25.98
CA MET A 370 -13.64 0.33 -25.20
C MET A 370 -13.47 0.99 -23.84
N ILE A 371 -13.93 0.33 -22.78
CA ILE A 371 -13.73 0.77 -21.40
C ILE A 371 -12.43 0.17 -20.88
N VAL A 372 -11.56 0.99 -20.28
CA VAL A 372 -10.26 0.55 -19.74
C VAL A 372 -10.24 0.77 -18.23
N ASP A 373 -9.96 -0.29 -17.49
CA ASP A 373 -9.76 -0.26 -16.02
C ASP A 373 -8.36 -0.78 -15.67
N ASP A 374 -7.92 -0.54 -14.44
CA ASP A 374 -6.64 -1.05 -13.94
C ASP A 374 -6.68 -2.57 -13.74
N SER A 375 -7.76 -3.11 -13.17
CA SER A 375 -7.89 -4.53 -12.83
C SER A 375 -9.35 -4.94 -12.59
N ILE A 376 -9.64 -6.23 -12.71
CA ILE A 376 -10.94 -6.82 -12.38
C ILE A 376 -10.72 -7.84 -11.24
N VAL A 377 -11.31 -7.58 -10.06
CA VAL A 377 -11.19 -8.47 -8.89
C VAL A 377 -12.46 -9.31 -8.74
N ARG A 378 -13.55 -8.74 -8.20
CA ARG A 378 -14.84 -9.44 -7.99
C ARG A 378 -15.78 -9.38 -9.20
N GLY A 379 -15.49 -8.53 -10.18
CA GLY A 379 -16.34 -8.31 -11.36
C GLY A 379 -17.58 -7.43 -11.13
N ASN A 380 -18.09 -7.28 -9.90
CA ASN A 380 -19.31 -6.52 -9.61
C ASN A 380 -19.22 -5.05 -10.05
N THR A 381 -18.06 -4.41 -9.86
CA THR A 381 -17.83 -3.03 -10.29
C THR A 381 -17.79 -2.94 -11.81
N SER A 382 -17.04 -3.85 -12.46
CA SER A 382 -16.93 -3.90 -13.92
C SER A 382 -18.30 -4.19 -14.57
N GLN A 383 -19.07 -5.14 -14.03
CA GLN A 383 -20.45 -5.42 -14.45
C GLN A 383 -21.29 -4.15 -14.38
N ARG A 384 -21.24 -3.42 -13.26
CA ARG A 384 -22.04 -2.20 -13.09
C ARG A 384 -21.61 -1.09 -14.05
N ILE A 385 -20.32 -0.95 -14.31
CA ILE A 385 -19.77 0.01 -15.29
C ILE A 385 -20.27 -0.33 -16.70
N VAL A 386 -20.25 -1.61 -17.10
CA VAL A 386 -20.79 -2.08 -18.39
C VAL A 386 -22.31 -1.82 -18.48
N GLU A 387 -23.06 -2.14 -17.41
CA GLU A 387 -24.51 -1.83 -17.35
C GLU A 387 -24.77 -0.33 -17.54
N MET A 388 -24.03 0.53 -16.84
CA MET A 388 -24.18 2.00 -16.96
C MET A 388 -23.87 2.50 -18.37
N ALA A 389 -22.85 1.97 -19.04
CA ALA A 389 -22.54 2.32 -20.42
C ALA A 389 -23.67 1.89 -21.39
N LYS A 390 -24.26 0.69 -21.19
CA LYS A 390 -25.41 0.21 -21.96
C LYS A 390 -26.67 1.02 -21.67
N GLU A 391 -26.94 1.35 -20.39
CA GLU A 391 -28.03 2.25 -19.99
C GLU A 391 -27.91 3.65 -20.66
N ALA A 392 -26.66 4.14 -20.87
CA ALA A 392 -26.35 5.38 -21.57
C ALA A 392 -26.39 5.25 -23.12
N GLY A 393 -26.86 4.13 -23.65
CA GLY A 393 -27.10 3.93 -25.07
C GLY A 393 -25.93 3.46 -25.91
N ALA A 394 -24.86 2.89 -25.28
CA ALA A 394 -23.77 2.29 -26.03
C ALA A 394 -24.27 1.14 -26.92
N LYS A 395 -23.79 1.11 -28.17
CA LYS A 395 -24.11 0.06 -29.14
C LYS A 395 -23.44 -1.26 -28.79
N GLN A 396 -22.17 -1.20 -28.42
CA GLN A 396 -21.37 -2.31 -27.89
C GLN A 396 -20.43 -1.78 -26.81
N VAL A 397 -20.19 -2.60 -25.81
CA VAL A 397 -19.29 -2.28 -24.70
C VAL A 397 -18.19 -3.33 -24.63
N TYR A 398 -16.99 -2.94 -25.02
CA TYR A 398 -15.78 -3.73 -24.87
C TYR A 398 -15.08 -3.32 -23.57
N PHE A 399 -14.37 -4.26 -22.93
CA PHE A 399 -13.71 -4.00 -21.67
C PHE A 399 -12.25 -4.47 -21.72
N ALA A 400 -11.31 -3.65 -21.24
CA ALA A 400 -9.90 -3.95 -21.16
C ALA A 400 -9.40 -3.77 -19.73
N SER A 401 -8.65 -4.75 -19.22
CA SER A 401 -7.97 -4.70 -17.93
C SER A 401 -6.47 -4.50 -18.14
N SER A 402 -5.89 -3.46 -17.50
CA SER A 402 -4.44 -3.19 -17.53
C SER A 402 -3.62 -4.19 -16.72
N ALA A 403 -4.28 -5.04 -15.93
CA ALA A 403 -3.66 -6.16 -15.22
C ALA A 403 -4.15 -7.50 -15.79
N PRO A 404 -3.36 -8.58 -15.63
CA PRO A 404 -3.82 -9.95 -15.87
C PRO A 404 -4.99 -10.35 -14.95
N PRO A 405 -5.67 -11.48 -15.23
CA PRO A 405 -6.67 -12.03 -14.33
C PRO A 405 -6.09 -12.28 -12.93
N ILE A 406 -6.78 -11.79 -11.88
CA ILE A 406 -6.41 -12.04 -10.49
C ILE A 406 -7.05 -13.35 -10.07
N ILE A 407 -6.22 -14.35 -9.80
CA ILE A 407 -6.64 -15.75 -9.52
C ILE A 407 -6.09 -16.30 -8.20
N HIS A 408 -5.11 -15.62 -7.59
CA HIS A 408 -4.50 -16.05 -6.33
C HIS A 408 -4.57 -14.95 -5.26
N PRO A 409 -4.70 -15.32 -3.97
CA PRO A 409 -4.71 -14.35 -2.89
C PRO A 409 -3.34 -13.68 -2.72
N ASN A 410 -3.32 -12.40 -2.42
CA ASN A 410 -2.11 -11.71 -1.98
C ASN A 410 -1.91 -11.90 -0.47
N VAL A 411 -0.67 -12.20 -0.06
CA VAL A 411 -0.30 -12.41 1.35
C VAL A 411 0.64 -11.31 1.89
N TYR A 412 0.94 -10.31 1.05
CA TYR A 412 1.92 -9.27 1.32
C TYR A 412 1.32 -7.88 1.59
N GLY A 413 0.11 -7.84 2.15
CA GLY A 413 -0.52 -6.60 2.61
C GLY A 413 -1.46 -5.93 1.59
N ILE A 414 -1.91 -6.63 0.55
CA ILE A 414 -3.07 -6.24 -0.24
C ILE A 414 -4.30 -6.93 0.35
N ASP A 415 -5.33 -6.14 0.71
CA ASP A 415 -6.62 -6.70 1.09
C ASP A 415 -7.35 -7.18 -0.17
N MET A 416 -7.24 -8.46 -0.43
CA MET A 416 -7.99 -9.14 -1.48
C MET A 416 -9.04 -10.06 -0.86
N PRO A 417 -10.19 -10.25 -1.52
CA PRO A 417 -11.24 -11.15 -1.05
C PRO A 417 -10.76 -12.62 -1.02
N ALA A 418 -11.60 -13.51 -0.50
CA ALA A 418 -11.37 -14.95 -0.62
C ALA A 418 -11.37 -15.38 -2.10
N ARG A 419 -10.69 -16.48 -2.42
CA ARG A 419 -10.45 -16.94 -3.81
C ARG A 419 -11.75 -17.17 -4.60
N ASP A 420 -12.77 -17.69 -3.94
CA ASP A 420 -14.10 -17.93 -4.51
C ASP A 420 -14.86 -16.64 -4.89
N GLU A 421 -14.45 -15.49 -4.34
CA GLU A 421 -15.01 -14.19 -4.67
C GLU A 421 -14.33 -13.55 -5.91
N TYR A 422 -13.23 -14.12 -6.43
CA TYR A 422 -12.61 -13.60 -7.66
C TYR A 422 -13.44 -13.98 -8.88
N VAL A 423 -13.73 -12.99 -9.73
CA VAL A 423 -14.46 -13.28 -10.98
C VAL A 423 -13.68 -14.21 -11.91
N ALA A 424 -12.35 -14.21 -11.81
CA ALA A 424 -11.47 -15.03 -12.64
C ALA A 424 -11.18 -16.43 -12.06
N HIS A 425 -11.68 -16.72 -10.84
CA HIS A 425 -11.46 -18.03 -10.23
C HIS A 425 -12.23 -19.12 -11.01
N ASP A 426 -11.50 -20.13 -11.47
CA ASP A 426 -12.02 -21.28 -12.25
C ASP A 426 -12.88 -20.88 -13.46
N ARG A 427 -12.63 -19.69 -14.07
CA ARG A 427 -13.35 -19.22 -15.25
C ARG A 427 -12.43 -18.88 -16.39
N THR A 428 -12.88 -19.18 -17.59
CA THR A 428 -12.29 -18.70 -18.84
C THR A 428 -12.57 -17.21 -19.05
N ILE A 429 -11.81 -16.57 -19.93
CA ILE A 429 -12.02 -15.14 -20.27
C ILE A 429 -13.43 -14.91 -20.84
N ASP A 430 -13.97 -15.86 -21.60
CA ASP A 430 -15.35 -15.76 -22.12
C ASP A 430 -16.41 -15.83 -21.02
N GLU A 431 -16.23 -16.71 -20.03
CA GLU A 431 -17.13 -16.77 -18.87
C GLU A 431 -17.05 -15.50 -18.00
N ILE A 432 -15.84 -14.92 -17.86
CA ILE A 432 -15.68 -13.63 -17.19
C ILE A 432 -16.36 -12.50 -17.97
N ARG A 433 -16.18 -12.48 -19.30
CA ARG A 433 -16.83 -11.53 -20.22
C ARG A 433 -18.37 -11.58 -20.07
N GLU A 434 -18.94 -12.78 -20.02
CA GLU A 434 -20.37 -12.97 -19.80
C GLU A 434 -20.80 -12.51 -18.41
N ALA A 435 -20.01 -12.83 -17.36
CA ALA A 435 -20.33 -12.43 -16.00
C ALA A 435 -20.34 -10.92 -15.81
N ILE A 436 -19.45 -10.18 -16.48
CA ILE A 436 -19.46 -8.70 -16.43
C ILE A 436 -20.38 -8.07 -17.47
N GLY A 437 -20.94 -8.88 -18.41
CA GLY A 437 -21.88 -8.43 -19.43
C GLY A 437 -21.24 -7.63 -20.58
N ALA A 438 -19.93 -7.74 -20.80
CA ALA A 438 -19.24 -7.08 -21.90
C ALA A 438 -19.40 -7.83 -23.22
N ASP A 439 -19.33 -7.11 -24.35
CA ASP A 439 -19.40 -7.72 -25.69
C ASP A 439 -18.03 -8.27 -26.14
N TRP A 440 -16.95 -7.74 -25.59
CA TRP A 440 -15.59 -8.24 -25.72
C TRP A 440 -14.79 -7.90 -24.46
N LEU A 441 -13.90 -8.80 -24.04
CA LEU A 441 -13.03 -8.63 -22.88
C LEU A 441 -11.58 -8.98 -23.26
N ILE A 442 -10.66 -8.07 -22.96
CA ILE A 442 -9.22 -8.35 -23.03
C ILE A 442 -8.54 -8.06 -21.70
N TYR A 443 -7.56 -8.87 -21.37
CA TYR A 443 -6.67 -8.68 -20.22
C TYR A 443 -5.25 -8.40 -20.70
N GLN A 444 -4.51 -7.66 -19.91
CA GLN A 444 -3.05 -7.62 -20.04
C GLN A 444 -2.46 -9.03 -19.86
N GLU A 445 -1.41 -9.36 -20.58
CA GLU A 445 -0.62 -10.56 -20.29
C GLU A 445 0.45 -10.27 -19.24
N LEU A 446 0.77 -11.27 -18.40
CA LEU A 446 1.75 -11.07 -17.32
C LEU A 446 3.16 -10.71 -17.85
N PRO A 447 3.68 -11.32 -18.94
CA PRO A 447 4.94 -10.91 -19.51
C PRO A 447 4.95 -9.45 -19.99
N ASP A 448 3.87 -9.00 -20.64
CA ASP A 448 3.74 -7.63 -21.13
C ASP A 448 3.64 -6.62 -19.97
N LEU A 449 2.98 -7.00 -18.86
CA LEU A 449 2.90 -6.20 -17.65
C LEU A 449 4.29 -6.02 -17.01
N ILE A 450 5.06 -7.09 -16.90
CA ILE A 450 6.42 -7.07 -16.36
C ILE A 450 7.30 -6.20 -17.27
N GLU A 451 7.27 -6.41 -18.58
CA GLU A 451 8.00 -5.62 -19.55
C GLU A 451 7.64 -4.13 -19.47
N ALA A 452 6.35 -3.80 -19.38
CA ALA A 452 5.87 -2.42 -19.24
C ALA A 452 6.46 -1.70 -18.02
N CYS A 453 6.73 -2.42 -16.93
CA CYS A 453 7.40 -1.89 -15.75
C CYS A 453 8.93 -1.79 -15.97
N LEU A 454 9.57 -2.82 -16.50
CA LEU A 454 11.03 -2.90 -16.65
C LEU A 454 11.60 -1.96 -17.71
N MET A 455 10.83 -1.55 -18.70
CA MET A 455 11.30 -0.67 -19.79
C MET A 455 11.55 0.79 -19.36
N THR A 456 11.37 1.14 -18.10
CA THR A 456 11.58 2.51 -17.60
C THR A 456 12.54 2.57 -16.46
N GLY A 457 13.35 3.62 -16.48
CA GLY A 457 14.17 4.02 -15.36
C GLY A 457 15.55 3.36 -15.37
N ASP A 458 16.37 3.87 -14.47
CA ASP A 458 17.70 3.35 -14.20
C ASP A 458 17.59 2.43 -12.97
N HIS A 459 17.32 1.15 -13.20
CA HIS A 459 17.15 0.15 -12.16
C HIS A 459 17.76 -1.19 -12.54
N ASN A 460 18.14 -1.97 -11.54
CA ASN A 460 18.66 -3.34 -11.69
C ASN A 460 17.60 -4.42 -11.46
N LEU A 461 16.30 -4.05 -11.51
CA LEU A 461 15.22 -5.00 -11.34
C LEU A 461 15.12 -5.95 -12.54
N VAL A 462 14.88 -7.22 -12.24
CA VAL A 462 14.67 -8.28 -13.23
C VAL A 462 13.36 -9.00 -13.05
N ASN A 463 12.71 -8.85 -11.89
CA ASN A 463 11.46 -9.53 -11.55
C ASN A 463 10.65 -8.77 -10.49
N PHE A 464 9.40 -9.19 -10.33
CA PHE A 464 8.44 -8.62 -9.38
C PHE A 464 7.74 -9.71 -8.57
N ASP A 465 7.18 -9.34 -7.41
CA ASP A 465 6.10 -10.12 -6.82
C ASP A 465 4.85 -9.99 -7.70
N CYS A 466 4.50 -11.09 -8.35
CA CYS A 466 3.31 -11.25 -9.20
C CYS A 466 2.35 -12.29 -8.62
N SER A 467 2.43 -12.60 -7.33
CA SER A 467 1.76 -13.72 -6.68
C SER A 467 0.24 -13.76 -6.91
N CYS A 468 -0.42 -12.59 -6.98
CA CYS A 468 -1.86 -12.53 -7.26
C CYS A 468 -2.26 -13.00 -8.68
N PHE A 469 -1.30 -13.07 -9.62
CA PHE A 469 -1.52 -13.52 -10.99
C PHE A 469 -1.04 -14.95 -11.23
N ASN A 470 0.11 -15.34 -10.67
CA ASN A 470 0.79 -16.60 -10.97
C ASN A 470 0.88 -17.59 -9.79
N GLY A 471 0.50 -17.20 -8.57
CA GLY A 471 0.56 -18.03 -7.38
C GLY A 471 1.99 -18.31 -6.87
N VAL A 472 3.00 -17.62 -7.39
CA VAL A 472 4.38 -17.75 -6.93
C VAL A 472 4.67 -16.72 -5.84
N TYR A 473 4.85 -17.18 -4.61
CA TYR A 473 5.11 -16.34 -3.44
C TYR A 473 6.61 -16.22 -3.19
N VAL A 474 7.14 -15.01 -3.27
CA VAL A 474 8.59 -14.73 -3.29
C VAL A 474 9.30 -14.98 -1.96
N THR A 475 8.58 -14.95 -0.82
CA THR A 475 9.17 -15.23 0.50
C THR A 475 9.31 -16.73 0.81
N GLY A 476 8.70 -17.59 0.00
CA GLY A 476 8.58 -19.02 0.33
C GLY A 476 7.62 -19.29 1.50
N GLY A 477 7.51 -20.54 1.95
CA GLY A 477 6.75 -20.92 3.15
C GLY A 477 5.22 -20.80 3.06
N ILE A 478 4.66 -20.33 1.95
CA ILE A 478 3.23 -20.15 1.76
C ILE A 478 2.63 -21.49 1.28
N THR A 479 1.97 -22.19 2.20
CA THR A 479 1.30 -23.48 1.92
C THR A 479 -0.17 -23.29 1.60
N GLU A 480 -0.81 -24.29 1.00
CA GLU A 480 -2.26 -24.30 0.77
C GLU A 480 -3.05 -24.20 2.10
N GLU A 481 -2.53 -24.79 3.20
CA GLU A 481 -3.14 -24.67 4.52
C GLU A 481 -3.10 -23.23 5.04
N TYR A 482 -1.98 -22.54 4.82
CA TYR A 482 -1.85 -21.12 5.16
C TYR A 482 -2.85 -20.29 4.35
N LEU A 483 -2.95 -20.52 3.04
CA LEU A 483 -3.90 -19.82 2.16
C LEU A 483 -5.34 -20.06 2.58
N ALA A 484 -5.74 -21.29 2.86
CA ALA A 484 -7.09 -21.63 3.32
C ALA A 484 -7.44 -20.94 4.65
N ARG A 485 -6.48 -20.85 5.58
CA ARG A 485 -6.66 -20.13 6.85
C ARG A 485 -6.92 -18.64 6.63
N ILE A 486 -6.14 -17.98 5.77
CA ILE A 486 -6.33 -16.56 5.45
C ILE A 486 -7.67 -16.33 4.74
N GLU A 487 -8.03 -17.18 3.80
CA GLU A 487 -9.29 -17.09 3.06
C GLU A 487 -10.49 -17.20 4.00
N GLY A 488 -10.46 -18.16 4.95
CA GLY A 488 -11.49 -18.27 5.98
C GLY A 488 -11.66 -16.98 6.80
N ALA A 489 -10.57 -16.32 7.18
CA ALA A 489 -10.59 -15.06 7.92
C ALA A 489 -11.04 -13.85 7.07
N ARG A 490 -10.86 -13.90 5.75
CA ARG A 490 -11.22 -12.82 4.82
C ARG A 490 -12.64 -12.91 4.26
N SER A 491 -13.32 -14.03 4.46
CA SER A 491 -14.68 -14.22 3.95
C SER A 491 -15.63 -13.14 4.48
N ASP A 492 -16.63 -12.75 3.68
CA ASP A 492 -17.65 -11.76 4.09
C ASP A 492 -18.44 -12.25 5.33
N ALA A 493 -18.52 -13.56 5.57
CA ALA A 493 -19.15 -14.14 6.75
C ALA A 493 -18.32 -13.87 8.03
N ALA A 494 -17.01 -14.15 8.00
CA ALA A 494 -16.11 -13.87 9.12
C ALA A 494 -16.02 -12.37 9.44
N LYS A 495 -16.00 -11.50 8.40
CA LYS A 495 -16.05 -10.04 8.58
C LYS A 495 -17.33 -9.53 9.23
N ARG A 496 -18.47 -10.19 9.00
CA ARG A 496 -19.77 -9.85 9.64
C ARG A 496 -19.80 -10.28 11.11
N GLU A 497 -19.33 -11.48 11.41
CA GLU A 497 -19.26 -11.99 12.80
C GLU A 497 -18.35 -11.12 13.66
N SER A 498 -17.17 -10.77 13.20
CA SER A 498 -16.26 -9.89 13.93
C SER A 498 -16.81 -8.48 14.13
N SER A 499 -17.62 -7.96 13.20
CA SER A 499 -18.26 -6.65 13.31
C SER A 499 -19.42 -6.67 14.31
N ALA A 500 -20.14 -7.78 14.43
CA ALA A 500 -21.22 -7.96 15.39
C ALA A 500 -20.70 -8.09 16.83
N GLU A 501 -19.64 -8.90 17.04
CA GLU A 501 -18.99 -9.05 18.35
C GLU A 501 -18.40 -7.74 18.88
N HIS A 502 -17.94 -6.84 18.01
CA HIS A 502 -17.41 -5.52 18.40
C HIS A 502 -18.50 -4.50 18.69
N ALA A 503 -19.70 -4.65 18.11
CA ALA A 503 -20.85 -3.81 18.45
C ALA A 503 -21.38 -4.16 19.84
N ASP A 504 -21.48 -5.45 20.16
CA ASP A 504 -21.93 -5.94 21.49
C ASP A 504 -20.91 -5.66 22.62
N ALA A 505 -19.62 -5.53 22.31
CA ALA A 505 -18.60 -5.17 23.28
C ALA A 505 -18.48 -3.66 23.55
N ALA A 506 -19.15 -2.82 22.75
CA ALA A 506 -19.14 -1.37 22.87
C ALA A 506 -20.41 -0.78 23.54
N GLU A 507 -21.42 -1.62 23.83
CA GLU A 507 -22.55 -1.34 24.70
C GLU A 507 -22.21 -1.76 26.17
#